data_1ff0ae5d9757df293bb2f9098316f2cf
#
_entry.id   1ff0ae5d9757df293bb2f9098316f2cf
#
_cell.length_a   1.000
_cell.length_b   1.000
_cell.length_c   1.000
_cell.angle_alpha   90.00
_cell.angle_beta   90.00
_cell.angle_gamma   90.00
#
_symmetry.space_group_name_H-M   'P 1'
#
loop_
_entity.id
_entity.type
_entity.pdbx_description
1 polymer ?
#
loop_
_entity_poly.entity_id
_entity_poly.type
_entity_poly.pdbx_seq_one_letter_code
_entity_poly.pdbx_strand_id
1 'polypeptide(L)'
;MMYLKDYKKESILAPLFKLLEAFFELMVPLVMANIIDYGISNRNMGYIGKMGLLLLLLGVVGLASSITAQFFAAKAAVGVSTKLRQALFDHIEDLSFTDIDKAGTSTMITRMTSDVNQVQSGINMTLRLFLRSPIIVFGAMIMAFTIDVKCALIFVVAIPLLSIVVFGIILSTIPMYKKVQSKLDQVLGITRENLTGVRVIRAFHQEAKEEERFRENNEALSAMQIFVGKISACMNPVTYVIVNGAIIALIYTGAVQVNIGNLSQGEVVAIINYMNQILVELVKLANLIVTMTKALACADRVASVFEIGADAAYVGAQNQKLADKVDKSAPFLDFKHVSLTYQGAGAPTLQDMNFTVNRGDTVGIIGGTGSGKTSLVNLIPGFYPATEGEILLEGRDIKTMSDEELRGRIGVVPQKAVLFKGTIRSNLQWGKPDATEEEMWKALELAQASEVVEGKDGKLDATVAQNGKNFSGGQRQRLTIARALVREPEILILDDSASALDYATDAKLRAAIRTLEDKTTTFIVSQRASTIRHADKIIVLDDGEIAGVGTHDELLKDCTVYQEIYYSQYPEQRGGVR
;
A
#
# COMPACT_ATOMS: atom_id res chain seq x y z
N MET A 1 -14.31 11.03 -4.99
CA MET A 1 -15.39 12.05 -4.87
C MET A 1 -16.52 11.63 -3.91
N MET A 2 -16.87 10.34 -3.78
CA MET A 2 -17.96 9.85 -2.91
C MET A 2 -17.79 10.27 -1.44
N TYR A 3 -16.61 10.07 -0.86
CA TYR A 3 -16.32 10.43 0.55
C TYR A 3 -16.28 11.94 0.85
N LEU A 4 -16.19 12.80 -0.17
CA LEU A 4 -16.27 14.26 0.01
C LEU A 4 -17.69 14.72 0.38
N LYS A 5 -18.70 13.91 0.03
CA LYS A 5 -20.10 14.20 0.35
C LYS A 5 -20.37 14.29 1.86
N ASP A 6 -19.60 13.58 2.67
CA ASP A 6 -19.75 13.57 4.13
C ASP A 6 -19.17 14.83 4.78
N TYR A 7 -18.30 15.54 4.05
CA TYR A 7 -17.64 16.77 4.48
C TYR A 7 -18.09 17.99 3.67
N LYS A 8 -19.36 18.02 3.24
CA LYS A 8 -19.92 19.11 2.42
C LYS A 8 -19.78 20.47 3.09
N LYS A 9 -20.07 20.56 4.39
CA LYS A 9 -19.98 21.82 5.16
C LYS A 9 -18.55 22.35 5.15
N GLU A 10 -17.60 21.51 5.45
CA GLU A 10 -16.17 21.85 5.48
C GLU A 10 -15.66 22.21 4.08
N SER A 11 -16.09 21.49 3.07
CA SER A 11 -15.72 21.71 1.66
C SER A 11 -16.25 23.01 1.08
N ILE A 12 -17.36 23.56 1.63
CA ILE A 12 -17.92 24.86 1.25
C ILE A 12 -17.33 25.98 2.12
N LEU A 13 -17.22 25.76 3.44
CA LEU A 13 -16.74 26.79 4.37
C LEU A 13 -15.26 27.12 4.13
N ALA A 14 -14.42 26.13 3.83
CA ALA A 14 -13.00 26.38 3.61
C ALA A 14 -12.73 27.34 2.45
N PRO A 15 -13.26 27.14 1.22
CA PRO A 15 -13.13 28.11 0.15
C PRO A 15 -13.79 29.45 0.46
N LEU A 16 -14.96 29.45 1.13
CA LEU A 16 -15.68 30.69 1.48
C LEU A 16 -14.82 31.60 2.38
N PHE A 17 -14.22 31.07 3.43
CA PHE A 17 -13.32 31.83 4.29
C PHE A 17 -12.02 32.24 3.57
N LYS A 18 -11.54 31.43 2.62
CA LYS A 18 -10.41 31.82 1.76
C LYS A 18 -10.77 32.95 0.79
N LEU A 19 -11.99 32.99 0.30
CA LEU A 19 -12.48 34.13 -0.51
C LEU A 19 -12.61 35.40 0.33
N LEU A 20 -13.09 35.27 1.56
CA LEU A 20 -13.21 36.40 2.48
C LEU A 20 -11.80 36.95 2.83
N GLU A 21 -10.82 36.11 3.09
CA GLU A 21 -9.40 36.49 3.27
C GLU A 21 -8.89 37.24 2.03
N ALA A 22 -9.11 36.69 0.81
CA ALA A 22 -8.69 37.32 -0.44
C ALA A 22 -9.31 38.70 -0.64
N PHE A 23 -10.57 38.85 -0.28
CA PHE A 23 -11.28 40.15 -0.35
C PHE A 23 -10.61 41.19 0.57
N PHE A 24 -10.31 40.82 1.82
CA PHE A 24 -9.61 41.74 2.73
C PHE A 24 -8.19 42.06 2.25
N GLU A 25 -7.48 41.09 1.71
CA GLU A 25 -6.15 41.29 1.15
C GLU A 25 -6.13 42.28 -0.02
N LEU A 26 -7.19 42.27 -0.87
CA LEU A 26 -7.34 43.23 -1.96
C LEU A 26 -7.68 44.65 -1.46
N MET A 27 -8.22 44.81 -0.26
CA MET A 27 -8.50 46.12 0.33
C MET A 27 -7.26 46.81 0.89
N VAL A 28 -6.24 46.04 1.28
CA VAL A 28 -5.02 46.58 1.93
C VAL A 28 -4.31 47.63 1.09
N PRO A 29 -4.05 47.45 -0.22
CA PRO A 29 -3.42 48.48 -1.03
C PRO A 29 -4.20 49.78 -1.12
N LEU A 30 -5.51 49.74 -1.15
CA LEU A 30 -6.38 50.96 -1.16
C LEU A 30 -6.29 51.73 0.16
N VAL A 31 -6.27 51.04 1.30
CA VAL A 31 -6.11 51.69 2.61
C VAL A 31 -4.71 52.32 2.71
N MET A 32 -3.66 51.63 2.16
CA MET A 32 -2.32 52.19 2.08
C MET A 32 -2.28 53.45 1.18
N ALA A 33 -2.97 53.45 0.04
CA ALA A 33 -3.12 54.66 -0.78
C ALA A 33 -3.71 55.81 0.01
N ASN A 34 -4.81 55.60 0.73
CA ASN A 34 -5.42 56.62 1.56
C ASN A 34 -4.52 57.15 2.68
N ILE A 35 -3.67 56.31 3.27
CA ILE A 35 -2.68 56.74 4.27
C ILE A 35 -1.68 57.71 3.61
N ILE A 36 -1.22 57.40 2.41
CA ILE A 36 -0.24 58.23 1.69
C ILE A 36 -0.89 59.56 1.32
N ASP A 37 -2.05 59.53 0.69
CA ASP A 37 -2.67 60.72 0.07
C ASP A 37 -3.30 61.67 1.10
N TYR A 38 -4.06 61.15 2.06
CA TYR A 38 -4.75 61.97 3.05
C TYR A 38 -4.04 62.05 4.40
N GLY A 39 -3.21 61.06 4.72
CA GLY A 39 -2.47 61.04 5.99
C GLY A 39 -1.13 61.75 5.90
N ILE A 40 -0.24 61.24 5.06
CA ILE A 40 1.14 61.73 4.95
C ILE A 40 1.20 63.08 4.25
N SER A 41 0.54 63.22 3.09
CA SER A 41 0.53 64.45 2.29
C SER A 41 -0.03 65.64 3.08
N ASN A 42 -1.08 65.41 3.88
CA ASN A 42 -1.69 66.44 4.73
C ASN A 42 -1.10 66.50 6.15
N ARG A 43 -0.08 65.74 6.47
CA ARG A 43 0.55 65.63 7.84
C ARG A 43 -0.49 65.37 8.93
N ASN A 44 -1.54 64.60 8.64
CA ASN A 44 -2.64 64.31 9.58
C ASN A 44 -2.38 63.03 10.34
N MET A 45 -1.69 63.13 11.50
CA MET A 45 -1.36 61.95 12.35
C MET A 45 -2.61 61.23 12.86
N GLY A 46 -3.74 61.94 13.12
CA GLY A 46 -4.99 61.29 13.54
C GLY A 46 -5.62 60.43 12.47
N TYR A 47 -5.51 60.85 11.19
CA TYR A 47 -5.98 60.05 10.05
C TYR A 47 -5.07 58.81 9.83
N ILE A 48 -3.75 58.96 9.91
CA ILE A 48 -2.78 57.87 9.83
C ILE A 48 -3.08 56.84 10.92
N GLY A 49 -3.32 57.28 12.16
CA GLY A 49 -3.67 56.35 13.28
C GLY A 49 -4.97 55.60 13.03
N LYS A 50 -6.02 56.27 12.54
CA LYS A 50 -7.31 55.60 12.19
C LYS A 50 -7.16 54.57 11.06
N MET A 51 -6.44 54.90 9.99
CA MET A 51 -6.22 53.99 8.85
C MET A 51 -5.24 52.88 9.21
N GLY A 52 -4.24 53.14 10.07
CA GLY A 52 -3.35 52.12 10.65
C GLY A 52 -4.12 51.09 11.51
N LEU A 53 -5.08 51.57 12.32
CA LEU A 53 -5.99 50.69 13.07
C LEU A 53 -6.87 49.84 12.13
N LEU A 54 -7.35 50.44 11.02
CA LEU A 54 -8.13 49.71 10.00
C LEU A 54 -7.27 48.62 9.33
N LEU A 55 -6.00 48.90 9.00
CA LEU A 55 -5.09 47.89 8.45
C LEU A 55 -4.87 46.75 9.45
N LEU A 56 -4.70 47.08 10.73
CA LEU A 56 -4.56 46.08 11.78
C LEU A 56 -5.83 45.23 11.91
N LEU A 57 -7.01 45.86 11.85
CA LEU A 57 -8.30 45.16 11.87
C LEU A 57 -8.44 44.21 10.68
N LEU A 58 -8.15 44.70 9.45
CA LEU A 58 -8.18 43.88 8.23
C LEU A 58 -7.20 42.69 8.36
N GLY A 59 -6.00 42.92 8.90
CA GLY A 59 -5.02 41.87 9.16
C GLY A 59 -5.51 40.82 10.14
N VAL A 60 -6.13 41.25 11.28
CA VAL A 60 -6.67 40.32 12.29
C VAL A 60 -7.85 39.51 11.73
N VAL A 61 -8.78 40.16 11.04
CA VAL A 61 -9.94 39.47 10.43
C VAL A 61 -9.48 38.52 9.30
N GLY A 62 -8.50 38.97 8.50
CA GLY A 62 -7.88 38.14 7.46
C GLY A 62 -7.20 36.91 8.07
N LEU A 63 -6.43 37.09 9.17
CA LEU A 63 -5.78 35.99 9.89
C LEU A 63 -6.82 35.01 10.46
N ALA A 64 -7.86 35.50 11.11
CA ALA A 64 -8.94 34.65 11.65
C ALA A 64 -9.61 33.86 10.53
N SER A 65 -9.92 34.50 9.39
CA SER A 65 -10.49 33.85 8.20
C SER A 65 -9.54 32.79 7.63
N SER A 66 -8.24 33.09 7.56
CA SER A 66 -7.23 32.17 7.07
C SER A 66 -7.11 30.90 7.94
N ILE A 67 -7.04 31.07 9.28
CA ILE A 67 -6.97 29.96 10.23
C ILE A 67 -8.23 29.09 10.13
N THR A 68 -9.41 29.72 10.10
CA THR A 68 -10.70 29.02 9.98
C THR A 68 -10.78 28.23 8.67
N ALA A 69 -10.40 28.83 7.55
CA ALA A 69 -10.36 28.18 6.26
C ALA A 69 -9.40 26.97 6.26
N GLN A 70 -8.22 27.15 6.85
CA GLN A 70 -7.21 26.08 6.93
C GLN A 70 -7.69 24.91 7.81
N PHE A 71 -8.36 25.20 8.91
CA PHE A 71 -8.96 24.20 9.79
C PHE A 71 -10.00 23.35 9.04
N PHE A 72 -10.95 23.99 8.35
CA PHE A 72 -11.97 23.25 7.59
C PHE A 72 -11.39 22.49 6.41
N ALA A 73 -10.43 23.06 5.67
CA ALA A 73 -9.75 22.35 4.58
C ALA A 73 -8.97 21.12 5.09
N ALA A 74 -8.25 21.24 6.21
CA ALA A 74 -7.53 20.15 6.82
C ALA A 74 -8.50 19.07 7.34
N LYS A 75 -9.58 19.46 8.02
CA LYS A 75 -10.60 18.54 8.53
C LYS A 75 -11.24 17.73 7.40
N ALA A 76 -11.62 18.38 6.29
CA ALA A 76 -12.17 17.69 5.12
C ALA A 76 -11.14 16.73 4.49
N ALA A 77 -9.92 17.20 4.24
CA ALA A 77 -8.89 16.40 3.59
C ALA A 77 -8.47 15.18 4.43
N VAL A 78 -8.25 15.37 5.74
CA VAL A 78 -7.92 14.26 6.66
C VAL A 78 -9.10 13.31 6.81
N GLY A 79 -10.32 13.82 6.96
CA GLY A 79 -11.51 12.99 7.09
C GLY A 79 -11.76 12.10 5.86
N VAL A 80 -11.63 12.67 4.66
CA VAL A 80 -11.72 11.90 3.41
C VAL A 80 -10.63 10.84 3.32
N SER A 81 -9.38 11.19 3.64
CA SER A 81 -8.29 10.23 3.55
C SER A 81 -8.41 9.09 4.57
N THR A 82 -8.95 9.38 5.78
CA THR A 82 -9.21 8.35 6.79
C THR A 82 -10.27 7.36 6.32
N LYS A 83 -11.39 7.86 5.79
CA LYS A 83 -12.44 6.99 5.24
C LYS A 83 -11.97 6.20 4.03
N LEU A 84 -11.16 6.82 3.16
CA LEU A 84 -10.59 6.16 2.00
C LEU A 84 -9.64 5.02 2.40
N ARG A 85 -8.80 5.24 3.42
CA ARG A 85 -7.92 4.18 3.96
C ARG A 85 -8.72 3.05 4.57
N GLN A 86 -9.76 3.36 5.35
CA GLN A 86 -10.62 2.34 5.94
C GLN A 86 -11.28 1.50 4.85
N ALA A 87 -11.95 2.13 3.91
CA ALA A 87 -12.61 1.42 2.82
C ALA A 87 -11.63 0.61 1.95
N LEU A 88 -10.42 1.13 1.73
CA LEU A 88 -9.39 0.41 0.99
C LEU A 88 -8.87 -0.80 1.77
N PHE A 89 -8.72 -0.65 3.10
CA PHE A 89 -8.32 -1.76 3.97
C PHE A 89 -9.38 -2.86 3.99
N ASP A 90 -10.64 -2.48 4.22
CA ASP A 90 -11.77 -3.41 4.23
C ASP A 90 -11.85 -4.17 2.91
N HIS A 91 -11.72 -3.46 1.77
CA HIS A 91 -11.72 -4.09 0.45
C HIS A 91 -10.53 -5.03 0.22
N ILE A 92 -9.31 -4.67 0.69
CA ILE A 92 -8.13 -5.54 0.56
C ILE A 92 -8.27 -6.82 1.40
N GLU A 93 -8.89 -6.75 2.58
CA GLU A 93 -9.15 -7.93 3.40
C GLU A 93 -10.18 -8.89 2.76
N ASP A 94 -11.09 -8.35 1.93
CA ASP A 94 -12.09 -9.12 1.18
C ASP A 94 -11.55 -9.70 -0.15
N LEU A 95 -10.33 -9.34 -0.59
CA LEU A 95 -9.75 -9.84 -1.84
C LEU A 95 -9.36 -11.31 -1.74
N SER A 96 -9.53 -12.04 -2.85
CA SER A 96 -9.01 -13.40 -2.99
C SER A 96 -7.48 -13.44 -2.94
N PHE A 97 -6.89 -14.58 -2.60
CA PHE A 97 -5.44 -14.77 -2.67
C PHE A 97 -4.90 -14.55 -4.09
N THR A 98 -5.65 -14.98 -5.10
CA THR A 98 -5.33 -14.75 -6.52
C THR A 98 -5.20 -13.26 -6.84
N ASP A 99 -6.13 -12.44 -6.34
CA ASP A 99 -6.12 -10.99 -6.56
C ASP A 99 -4.98 -10.30 -5.81
N ILE A 100 -4.71 -10.73 -4.57
CA ILE A 100 -3.59 -10.22 -3.77
C ILE A 100 -2.25 -10.53 -4.43
N ASP A 101 -2.08 -11.76 -4.95
CA ASP A 101 -0.85 -12.15 -5.65
C ASP A 101 -0.64 -11.35 -6.94
N LYS A 102 -1.71 -11.13 -7.72
CA LYS A 102 -1.68 -10.32 -8.94
C LYS A 102 -1.34 -8.86 -8.67
N ALA A 103 -1.96 -8.27 -7.66
CA ALA A 103 -1.74 -6.86 -7.31
C ALA A 103 -0.41 -6.62 -6.60
N GLY A 104 0.04 -7.57 -5.81
CA GLY A 104 1.25 -7.54 -5.00
C GLY A 104 1.12 -6.72 -3.72
N THR A 105 1.52 -7.29 -2.59
CA THR A 105 1.42 -6.66 -1.26
C THR A 105 2.15 -5.32 -1.17
N SER A 106 3.30 -5.18 -1.84
CA SER A 106 4.07 -3.92 -1.88
C SER A 106 3.29 -2.80 -2.57
N THR A 107 2.55 -3.13 -3.63
CA THR A 107 1.67 -2.18 -4.33
C THR A 107 0.53 -1.74 -3.41
N MET A 108 -0.15 -2.67 -2.74
CA MET A 108 -1.24 -2.37 -1.81
C MET A 108 -0.78 -1.43 -0.68
N ILE A 109 0.38 -1.70 -0.07
CA ILE A 109 0.98 -0.81 0.95
C ILE A 109 1.19 0.60 0.39
N THR A 110 1.73 0.72 -0.83
CA THR A 110 1.97 2.01 -1.49
C THR A 110 0.66 2.77 -1.73
N ARG A 111 -0.41 2.08 -2.17
CA ARG A 111 -1.74 2.68 -2.36
C ARG A 111 -2.31 3.21 -1.05
N MET A 112 -2.26 2.40 0.03
CA MET A 112 -2.77 2.78 1.36
C MET A 112 -2.01 3.94 2.01
N THR A 113 -0.72 4.08 1.72
CA THR A 113 0.15 5.06 2.38
C THR A 113 0.41 6.27 1.48
N SER A 114 1.31 6.14 0.51
CA SER A 114 1.81 7.24 -0.32
C SER A 114 0.71 7.85 -1.19
N ASP A 115 -0.08 7.01 -1.89
CA ASP A 115 -1.08 7.51 -2.83
C ASP A 115 -2.25 8.19 -2.10
N VAL A 116 -2.75 7.62 -1.00
CA VAL A 116 -3.79 8.27 -0.19
C VAL A 116 -3.30 9.58 0.43
N ASN A 117 -2.03 9.67 0.86
CA ASN A 117 -1.45 10.92 1.37
C ASN A 117 -1.39 11.99 0.27
N GLN A 118 -1.06 11.60 -0.97
CA GLN A 118 -1.03 12.53 -2.10
C GLN A 118 -2.42 13.03 -2.45
N VAL A 119 -3.44 12.16 -2.41
CA VAL A 119 -4.86 12.54 -2.57
C VAL A 119 -5.28 13.52 -1.48
N GLN A 120 -4.93 13.26 -0.22
CA GLN A 120 -5.20 14.16 0.92
C GLN A 120 -4.59 15.54 0.69
N SER A 121 -3.32 15.60 0.26
CA SER A 121 -2.62 16.84 -0.03
C SER A 121 -3.28 17.63 -1.17
N GLY A 122 -3.69 16.91 -2.23
CA GLY A 122 -4.43 17.50 -3.36
C GLY A 122 -5.76 18.09 -2.93
N ILE A 123 -6.57 17.40 -2.14
CA ILE A 123 -7.84 17.91 -1.61
C ILE A 123 -7.61 19.17 -0.77
N ASN A 124 -6.64 19.12 0.16
CA ASN A 124 -6.32 20.27 1.01
C ASN A 124 -5.93 21.50 0.20
N MET A 125 -5.00 21.36 -0.75
CA MET A 125 -4.56 22.48 -1.59
C MET A 125 -5.69 23.00 -2.49
N THR A 126 -6.50 22.11 -3.05
CA THR A 126 -7.64 22.51 -3.89
C THR A 126 -8.64 23.35 -3.10
N LEU A 127 -9.05 22.93 -1.90
CA LEU A 127 -9.98 23.68 -1.07
C LEU A 127 -9.46 25.05 -0.63
N ARG A 128 -8.12 25.22 -0.57
CA ARG A 128 -7.49 26.48 -0.14
C ARG A 128 -7.17 27.44 -1.26
N LEU A 129 -6.74 26.96 -2.43
CA LEU A 129 -6.12 27.79 -3.46
C LEU A 129 -6.92 27.86 -4.76
N PHE A 130 -7.79 26.87 -5.04
CA PHE A 130 -8.46 26.77 -6.33
C PHE A 130 -9.33 27.99 -6.66
N LEU A 131 -10.08 28.52 -5.71
CA LEU A 131 -10.89 29.73 -5.88
C LEU A 131 -10.11 30.98 -5.50
N ARG A 132 -9.24 30.92 -4.49
CA ARG A 132 -8.51 32.08 -3.97
C ARG A 132 -7.58 32.70 -5.02
N SER A 133 -6.70 31.90 -5.63
CA SER A 133 -5.66 32.44 -6.52
C SER A 133 -6.24 33.11 -7.78
N PRO A 134 -7.21 32.54 -8.51
CA PRO A 134 -7.85 33.25 -9.61
C PRO A 134 -8.54 34.55 -9.16
N ILE A 135 -9.23 34.53 -8.01
CA ILE A 135 -9.93 35.72 -7.52
C ILE A 135 -8.98 36.85 -7.15
N ILE A 136 -7.81 36.56 -6.56
CA ILE A 136 -6.81 37.60 -6.30
C ILE A 136 -6.25 38.13 -7.62
N VAL A 137 -5.91 37.26 -8.59
CA VAL A 137 -5.36 37.71 -9.88
C VAL A 137 -6.34 38.60 -10.64
N PHE A 138 -7.57 38.13 -10.82
CA PHE A 138 -8.60 38.93 -11.50
C PHE A 138 -9.11 40.09 -10.64
N GLY A 139 -9.21 39.91 -9.34
CA GLY A 139 -9.60 40.98 -8.41
C GLY A 139 -8.59 42.12 -8.38
N ALA A 140 -7.31 41.84 -8.30
CA ALA A 140 -6.25 42.85 -8.37
C ALA A 140 -6.27 43.59 -9.73
N MET A 141 -6.52 42.88 -10.83
CA MET A 141 -6.72 43.51 -12.14
C MET A 141 -7.93 44.43 -12.16
N ILE A 142 -9.09 43.98 -11.67
CA ILE A 142 -10.29 44.79 -11.58
C ILE A 142 -10.06 46.03 -10.70
N MET A 143 -9.42 45.87 -9.55
CA MET A 143 -9.08 46.98 -8.67
C MET A 143 -8.13 47.98 -9.35
N ALA A 144 -7.17 47.51 -10.15
CA ALA A 144 -6.32 48.41 -10.95
C ALA A 144 -7.16 49.19 -11.98
N PHE A 145 -8.14 48.56 -12.64
CA PHE A 145 -9.05 49.22 -13.58
C PHE A 145 -9.97 50.27 -12.90
N THR A 146 -10.35 50.07 -11.66
CA THR A 146 -11.14 51.09 -10.91
C THR A 146 -10.33 52.30 -10.52
N ILE A 147 -8.99 52.18 -10.43
CA ILE A 147 -8.08 53.28 -10.10
C ILE A 147 -7.73 54.07 -11.37
N ASP A 148 -7.11 53.42 -12.35
CA ASP A 148 -6.77 54.08 -13.63
C ASP A 148 -6.69 53.06 -14.77
N VAL A 149 -7.41 53.34 -15.86
CA VAL A 149 -7.49 52.46 -17.03
C VAL A 149 -6.17 52.33 -17.76
N LYS A 150 -5.36 53.43 -17.88
CA LYS A 150 -4.11 53.41 -18.61
C LYS A 150 -3.06 52.55 -17.88
N CYS A 151 -2.98 52.70 -16.57
CA CYS A 151 -2.10 51.84 -15.74
C CYS A 151 -2.57 50.41 -15.75
N ALA A 152 -3.92 50.15 -15.73
CA ALA A 152 -4.48 48.80 -15.74
C ALA A 152 -4.22 48.07 -17.07
N LEU A 153 -4.08 48.72 -18.20
CA LEU A 153 -3.69 48.09 -19.47
C LEU A 153 -2.33 47.38 -19.40
N ILE A 154 -1.43 47.82 -18.52
CA ILE A 154 -0.14 47.17 -18.30
C ILE A 154 -0.36 45.77 -17.74
N PHE A 155 -1.36 45.58 -16.88
CA PHE A 155 -1.73 44.24 -16.34
C PHE A 155 -2.22 43.28 -17.42
N VAL A 156 -2.99 43.80 -18.40
CA VAL A 156 -3.50 43.01 -19.52
C VAL A 156 -2.36 42.45 -20.38
N VAL A 157 -1.20 43.09 -20.41
CA VAL A 157 0.00 42.60 -21.10
C VAL A 157 0.86 41.76 -20.17
N ALA A 158 1.08 42.20 -18.92
CA ALA A 158 1.97 41.55 -17.98
C ALA A 158 1.46 40.19 -17.50
N ILE A 159 0.13 40.05 -17.22
CA ILE A 159 -0.45 38.79 -16.72
C ILE A 159 -0.34 37.64 -17.73
N PRO A 160 -0.73 37.79 -19.02
CA PRO A 160 -0.50 36.76 -20.02
C PRO A 160 0.97 36.40 -20.21
N LEU A 161 1.87 37.42 -20.24
CA LEU A 161 3.29 37.18 -20.39
C LEU A 161 3.87 36.39 -19.23
N LEU A 162 3.52 36.75 -17.98
CA LEU A 162 3.89 36.00 -16.78
C LEU A 162 3.30 34.58 -16.82
N SER A 163 2.05 34.43 -17.22
CA SER A 163 1.39 33.13 -17.33
C SER A 163 2.11 32.23 -18.33
N ILE A 164 2.46 32.73 -19.51
CA ILE A 164 3.21 31.96 -20.52
C ILE A 164 4.55 31.49 -19.95
N VAL A 165 5.28 32.34 -19.26
CA VAL A 165 6.58 32.00 -18.69
C VAL A 165 6.42 30.97 -17.56
N VAL A 166 5.56 31.23 -16.59
CA VAL A 166 5.37 30.37 -15.42
C VAL A 166 4.86 29.00 -15.84
N PHE A 167 3.77 28.93 -16.61
CA PHE A 167 3.21 27.66 -17.09
C PHE A 167 4.13 26.99 -18.11
N GLY A 168 4.80 27.74 -18.99
CA GLY A 168 5.76 27.22 -19.96
C GLY A 168 6.91 26.49 -19.28
N ILE A 169 7.52 27.09 -18.27
CA ILE A 169 8.62 26.46 -17.52
C ILE A 169 8.11 25.25 -16.73
N ILE A 170 6.99 25.37 -16.02
CA ILE A 170 6.45 24.27 -15.22
C ILE A 170 6.07 23.08 -16.09
N LEU A 171 5.32 23.30 -17.18
CA LEU A 171 4.90 22.23 -18.08
C LEU A 171 6.09 21.55 -18.78
N SER A 172 7.14 22.32 -19.12
CA SER A 172 8.37 21.78 -19.70
C SER A 172 9.19 20.97 -18.71
N THR A 173 9.18 21.33 -17.41
CA THR A 173 9.98 20.65 -16.38
C THR A 173 9.32 19.37 -15.87
N ILE A 174 7.97 19.22 -15.92
CA ILE A 174 7.25 18.01 -15.48
C ILE A 174 7.79 16.72 -16.12
N PRO A 175 7.92 16.60 -17.46
CA PRO A 175 8.46 15.39 -18.08
C PRO A 175 9.93 15.17 -17.75
N MET A 176 10.68 16.23 -17.52
CA MET A 176 12.09 16.15 -17.13
C MET A 176 12.24 15.61 -15.70
N TYR A 177 11.40 16.06 -14.75
CA TYR A 177 11.37 15.49 -13.41
C TYR A 177 10.99 13.99 -13.39
N LYS A 178 10.14 13.53 -14.31
CA LYS A 178 9.88 12.09 -14.47
C LYS A 178 11.16 11.33 -14.88
N LYS A 179 11.99 11.90 -15.76
CA LYS A 179 13.29 11.31 -16.13
C LYS A 179 14.26 11.29 -14.96
N VAL A 180 14.31 12.37 -14.16
CA VAL A 180 15.11 12.42 -12.92
C VAL A 180 14.65 11.31 -11.97
N GLN A 181 13.34 11.13 -11.77
CA GLN A 181 12.81 10.07 -10.92
C GLN A 181 13.23 8.69 -11.42
N SER A 182 13.11 8.42 -12.72
CA SER A 182 13.55 7.14 -13.31
C SER A 182 15.05 6.88 -13.09
N LYS A 183 15.90 7.92 -13.18
CA LYS A 183 17.34 7.79 -12.86
C LYS A 183 17.59 7.55 -11.38
N LEU A 184 16.82 8.19 -10.50
CA LEU A 184 16.88 7.95 -9.06
C LEU A 184 16.48 6.51 -8.72
N ASP A 185 15.42 5.99 -9.35
CA ASP A 185 14.98 4.61 -9.16
C ASP A 185 16.06 3.60 -9.60
N GLN A 186 16.84 3.91 -10.67
CA GLN A 186 17.99 3.10 -11.08
C GLN A 186 19.10 3.08 -10.01
N VAL A 187 19.47 4.25 -9.47
CA VAL A 187 20.47 4.36 -8.39
C VAL A 187 20.01 3.63 -7.13
N LEU A 188 18.73 3.78 -6.75
CA LEU A 188 18.15 3.06 -5.62
C LEU A 188 18.10 1.54 -5.86
N GLY A 189 17.84 1.12 -7.11
CA GLY A 189 17.89 -0.29 -7.51
C GLY A 189 19.28 -0.89 -7.30
N ILE A 190 20.32 -0.23 -7.81
CA ILE A 190 21.72 -0.65 -7.63
C ILE A 190 22.08 -0.69 -6.14
N THR A 191 21.70 0.35 -5.37
CA THR A 191 21.97 0.38 -3.93
C THR A 191 21.33 -0.79 -3.21
N ARG A 192 20.05 -1.12 -3.51
CA ARG A 192 19.35 -2.25 -2.91
C ARG A 192 20.00 -3.58 -3.29
N GLU A 193 20.35 -3.74 -4.56
CA GLU A 193 21.04 -4.93 -5.08
C GLU A 193 22.37 -5.15 -4.36
N ASN A 194 23.19 -4.09 -4.23
CA ASN A 194 24.48 -4.14 -3.55
C ASN A 194 24.36 -4.43 -2.05
N LEU A 195 23.37 -3.84 -1.35
CA LEU A 195 23.17 -4.10 0.08
C LEU A 195 22.65 -5.52 0.35
N THR A 196 21.79 -6.05 -0.50
CA THR A 196 21.29 -7.43 -0.36
C THR A 196 22.32 -8.45 -0.82
N GLY A 197 23.07 -8.15 -1.88
CA GLY A 197 24.11 -9.01 -2.47
C GLY A 197 25.53 -8.79 -1.92
N VAL A 198 25.73 -8.02 -0.85
CA VAL A 198 27.06 -7.63 -0.37
C VAL A 198 28.00 -8.82 -0.12
N ARG A 199 27.47 -9.95 0.35
CA ARG A 199 28.26 -11.17 0.57
C ARG A 199 28.78 -11.77 -0.73
N VAL A 200 27.95 -11.73 -1.78
CA VAL A 200 28.30 -12.22 -3.12
C VAL A 200 29.35 -11.31 -3.75
N ILE A 201 29.14 -9.99 -3.71
CA ILE A 201 30.08 -9.00 -4.25
C ILE A 201 31.46 -9.18 -3.63
N ARG A 202 31.52 -9.33 -2.30
CA ARG A 202 32.78 -9.56 -1.57
C ARG A 202 33.39 -10.93 -1.86
N ALA A 203 32.57 -11.99 -1.95
CA ALA A 203 33.06 -13.34 -2.23
C ALA A 203 33.69 -13.45 -3.62
N PHE A 204 33.18 -12.69 -4.59
CA PHE A 204 33.69 -12.66 -5.97
C PHE A 204 34.62 -11.46 -6.28
N HIS A 205 34.93 -10.65 -5.26
CA HIS A 205 35.83 -9.49 -5.38
C HIS A 205 35.41 -8.51 -6.50
N GLN A 206 34.11 -8.17 -6.56
CA GLN A 206 33.53 -7.33 -7.59
C GLN A 206 33.24 -5.89 -7.08
N GLU A 207 33.79 -5.48 -5.94
CA GLU A 207 33.51 -4.18 -5.31
C GLU A 207 33.80 -3.01 -6.27
N ALA A 208 34.97 -3.03 -6.91
CA ALA A 208 35.39 -1.96 -7.82
C ALA A 208 34.46 -1.79 -9.04
N LYS A 209 33.93 -2.91 -9.55
CA LYS A 209 32.97 -2.90 -10.67
C LYS A 209 31.63 -2.33 -10.26
N GLU A 210 31.14 -2.68 -9.08
CA GLU A 210 29.87 -2.17 -8.56
C GLU A 210 29.98 -0.70 -8.13
N GLU A 211 31.13 -0.26 -7.60
CA GLU A 211 31.41 1.16 -7.34
C GLU A 211 31.39 1.98 -8.63
N GLU A 212 32.01 1.48 -9.69
CA GLU A 212 32.02 2.15 -11.01
C GLU A 212 30.59 2.23 -11.56
N ARG A 213 29.82 1.14 -11.55
CA ARG A 213 28.42 1.09 -11.99
C ARG A 213 27.55 2.07 -11.21
N PHE A 214 27.76 2.15 -9.88
CA PHE A 214 27.04 3.14 -9.05
C PHE A 214 27.46 4.56 -9.42
N ARG A 215 28.75 4.84 -9.58
CA ARG A 215 29.29 6.15 -9.92
C ARG A 215 28.71 6.67 -11.24
N GLU A 216 28.74 5.87 -12.30
CA GLU A 216 28.20 6.23 -13.62
C GLU A 216 26.70 6.61 -13.54
N ASN A 217 25.89 5.79 -12.84
CA ASN A 217 24.46 6.06 -12.70
C ASN A 217 24.18 7.29 -11.82
N ASN A 218 24.98 7.50 -10.76
CA ASN A 218 24.87 8.65 -9.88
C ASN A 218 25.29 9.95 -10.60
N GLU A 219 26.33 9.92 -11.43
CA GLU A 219 26.73 11.04 -12.27
C GLU A 219 25.66 11.37 -13.31
N ALA A 220 25.06 10.37 -13.96
CA ALA A 220 23.96 10.56 -14.89
C ALA A 220 22.72 11.17 -14.21
N LEU A 221 22.40 10.74 -12.98
CA LEU A 221 21.35 11.33 -12.14
C LEU A 221 21.68 12.80 -11.82
N SER A 222 22.88 13.05 -11.34
CA SER A 222 23.35 14.41 -10.98
C SER A 222 23.30 15.36 -12.17
N ALA A 223 23.82 14.93 -13.33
CA ALA A 223 23.78 15.72 -14.55
C ALA A 223 22.33 16.08 -14.95
N MET A 224 21.40 15.12 -14.86
CA MET A 224 19.99 15.36 -15.18
C MET A 224 19.34 16.30 -14.15
N GLN A 225 19.63 16.15 -12.86
CA GLN A 225 19.13 17.05 -11.80
C GLN A 225 19.63 18.48 -12.00
N ILE A 226 20.93 18.65 -12.31
CA ILE A 226 21.52 19.97 -12.59
C ILE A 226 20.85 20.59 -13.82
N PHE A 227 20.63 19.80 -14.89
CA PHE A 227 19.99 20.30 -16.10
C PHE A 227 18.58 20.82 -15.84
N VAL A 228 17.76 20.01 -15.17
CA VAL A 228 16.37 20.40 -14.78
C VAL A 228 16.39 21.56 -13.79
N GLY A 229 17.34 21.54 -12.85
CA GLY A 229 17.55 22.63 -11.89
C GLY A 229 17.85 23.96 -12.56
N LYS A 230 18.72 24.00 -13.59
CA LYS A 230 19.03 25.20 -14.38
C LYS A 230 17.78 25.77 -15.04
N ILE A 231 16.94 24.92 -15.66
CA ILE A 231 15.68 25.37 -16.29
C ILE A 231 14.73 25.93 -15.24
N SER A 232 14.55 25.21 -14.13
CA SER A 232 13.66 25.64 -13.03
C SER A 232 14.17 26.93 -12.38
N ALA A 233 15.48 27.08 -12.23
CA ALA A 233 16.11 28.28 -11.67
C ALA A 233 15.88 29.55 -12.54
N CYS A 234 15.67 29.39 -13.85
CA CYS A 234 15.36 30.51 -14.74
C CYS A 234 13.99 31.14 -14.44
N MET A 235 13.09 30.43 -13.75
CA MET A 235 11.74 30.92 -13.47
C MET A 235 11.76 32.25 -12.70
N ASN A 236 12.50 32.32 -11.59
CA ASN A 236 12.53 33.53 -10.76
C ASN A 236 13.17 34.75 -11.49
N PRO A 237 14.36 34.63 -12.07
CA PRO A 237 14.94 35.77 -12.78
C PRO A 237 14.07 36.30 -13.92
N VAL A 238 13.50 35.40 -14.74
CA VAL A 238 12.66 35.82 -15.88
C VAL A 238 11.35 36.47 -15.39
N THR A 239 10.71 35.90 -14.39
CA THR A 239 9.48 36.50 -13.82
C THR A 239 9.77 37.84 -13.14
N TYR A 240 10.90 37.98 -12.44
CA TYR A 240 11.32 39.26 -11.85
C TYR A 240 11.63 40.33 -12.92
N VAL A 241 12.25 39.96 -14.03
CA VAL A 241 12.50 40.93 -15.14
C VAL A 241 11.15 41.42 -15.69
N ILE A 242 10.18 40.53 -15.89
CA ILE A 242 8.86 40.93 -16.41
C ILE A 242 8.13 41.82 -15.41
N VAL A 243 8.10 41.42 -14.13
CA VAL A 243 7.38 42.20 -13.09
C VAL A 243 8.04 43.56 -12.86
N ASN A 244 9.38 43.62 -12.75
CA ASN A 244 10.09 44.91 -12.60
C ASN A 244 9.95 45.79 -13.85
N GLY A 245 9.95 45.19 -15.05
CA GLY A 245 9.64 45.91 -16.30
C GLY A 245 8.24 46.51 -16.29
N ALA A 246 7.24 45.70 -15.84
CA ALA A 246 5.87 46.18 -15.67
C ALA A 246 5.77 47.27 -14.59
N ILE A 247 6.49 47.14 -13.46
CA ILE A 247 6.53 48.14 -12.39
C ILE A 247 7.18 49.46 -12.91
N ILE A 248 8.27 49.38 -13.69
CA ILE A 248 8.89 50.58 -14.31
C ILE A 248 7.90 51.28 -15.24
N ALA A 249 7.18 50.51 -16.08
CA ALA A 249 6.13 51.02 -16.93
C ALA A 249 4.98 51.66 -16.14
N LEU A 250 4.57 51.02 -15.02
CA LEU A 250 3.57 51.54 -14.10
C LEU A 250 4.01 52.84 -13.43
N ILE A 251 5.25 52.93 -12.97
CA ILE A 251 5.81 54.14 -12.36
C ILE A 251 5.83 55.27 -13.38
N TYR A 252 6.30 54.99 -14.59
CA TYR A 252 6.36 56.01 -15.66
C TYR A 252 4.97 56.50 -16.03
N THR A 253 4.03 55.57 -16.33
CA THR A 253 2.65 55.92 -16.68
C THR A 253 1.93 56.59 -15.52
N GLY A 254 2.10 56.07 -14.30
CA GLY A 254 1.54 56.65 -13.07
C GLY A 254 2.09 58.05 -12.80
N ALA A 255 3.37 58.30 -12.97
CA ALA A 255 3.97 59.63 -12.81
C ALA A 255 3.35 60.64 -13.80
N VAL A 256 3.15 60.22 -15.06
CA VAL A 256 2.45 61.07 -16.06
C VAL A 256 1.03 61.36 -15.63
N GLN A 257 0.28 60.33 -15.15
CA GLN A 257 -1.13 60.54 -14.71
C GLN A 257 -1.21 61.39 -13.43
N VAL A 258 -0.24 61.26 -12.50
CA VAL A 258 -0.15 62.11 -11.30
C VAL A 258 0.13 63.59 -11.69
N ASN A 259 1.03 63.81 -12.66
CA ASN A 259 1.36 65.18 -13.12
C ASN A 259 0.19 65.84 -13.83
N ILE A 260 -0.69 65.08 -14.48
CA ILE A 260 -1.94 65.57 -15.12
C ILE A 260 -3.05 65.76 -14.09
N GLY A 261 -2.91 65.22 -12.87
CA GLY A 261 -3.91 65.31 -11.82
C GLY A 261 -4.99 64.22 -11.87
N ASN A 262 -4.82 63.16 -12.67
CA ASN A 262 -5.74 62.05 -12.79
C ASN A 262 -5.54 60.98 -11.71
N LEU A 263 -4.33 60.85 -11.14
CA LEU A 263 -3.97 59.87 -10.09
C LEU A 263 -3.30 60.58 -8.93
N SER A 264 -3.41 59.98 -7.75
CA SER A 264 -2.67 60.32 -6.56
C SER A 264 -1.38 59.48 -6.45
N GLN A 265 -0.43 59.91 -5.60
CA GLN A 265 0.79 59.12 -5.31
C GLN A 265 0.48 57.81 -4.64
N GLY A 266 -0.48 57.80 -3.71
CA GLY A 266 -0.92 56.58 -3.00
C GLY A 266 -1.55 55.55 -3.93
N GLU A 267 -2.34 55.98 -4.92
CA GLU A 267 -2.93 55.11 -5.92
C GLU A 267 -1.90 54.41 -6.79
N VAL A 268 -0.81 55.12 -7.18
CA VAL A 268 0.33 54.48 -7.90
C VAL A 268 0.94 53.36 -7.06
N VAL A 269 1.15 53.61 -5.77
CA VAL A 269 1.72 52.61 -4.85
C VAL A 269 0.74 51.40 -4.71
N ALA A 270 -0.59 51.64 -4.67
CA ALA A 270 -1.56 50.56 -4.62
C ALA A 270 -1.50 49.68 -5.88
N ILE A 271 -1.43 50.28 -7.07
CA ILE A 271 -1.31 49.53 -8.33
C ILE A 271 -0.04 48.67 -8.36
N ILE A 272 1.09 49.20 -7.89
CA ILE A 272 2.36 48.44 -7.81
C ILE A 272 2.20 47.23 -6.85
N ASN A 273 1.51 47.40 -5.70
CA ASN A 273 1.25 46.30 -4.78
C ASN A 273 0.35 45.23 -5.41
N TYR A 274 -0.66 45.62 -6.18
CA TYR A 274 -1.48 44.63 -6.93
C TYR A 274 -0.65 43.85 -7.94
N MET A 275 0.28 44.45 -8.64
CA MET A 275 1.19 43.74 -9.57
C MET A 275 2.02 42.68 -8.85
N ASN A 276 2.59 43.03 -7.69
CA ASN A 276 3.36 42.06 -6.89
C ASN A 276 2.50 40.89 -6.37
N GLN A 277 1.25 41.16 -5.94
CA GLN A 277 0.32 40.11 -5.51
C GLN A 277 0.00 39.12 -6.63
N ILE A 278 -0.19 39.60 -7.86
CA ILE A 278 -0.46 38.76 -9.02
C ILE A 278 0.66 37.77 -9.28
N LEU A 279 1.94 38.19 -9.23
CA LEU A 279 3.08 37.29 -9.42
C LEU A 279 3.05 36.13 -8.42
N VAL A 280 2.88 36.46 -7.14
CA VAL A 280 2.85 35.45 -6.06
C VAL A 280 1.71 34.45 -6.27
N GLU A 281 0.55 34.92 -6.65
CA GLU A 281 -0.64 34.06 -6.84
C GLU A 281 -0.56 33.22 -8.12
N LEU A 282 0.05 33.71 -9.20
CA LEU A 282 0.30 32.91 -10.41
C LEU A 282 1.23 31.72 -10.13
N VAL A 283 2.30 31.95 -9.35
CA VAL A 283 3.20 30.85 -8.95
C VAL A 283 2.47 29.82 -8.07
N LYS A 284 1.64 30.28 -7.12
CA LYS A 284 0.82 29.37 -6.28
C LYS A 284 -0.17 28.57 -7.12
N LEU A 285 -0.83 29.21 -8.11
CA LEU A 285 -1.79 28.55 -9.00
C LEU A 285 -1.09 27.48 -9.85
N ALA A 286 0.08 27.76 -10.36
CA ALA A 286 0.84 26.79 -11.14
C ALA A 286 1.25 25.56 -10.30
N ASN A 287 1.72 25.76 -9.06
CA ASN A 287 2.01 24.68 -8.11
C ASN A 287 0.75 23.88 -7.72
N LEU A 288 -0.42 24.53 -7.62
CA LEU A 288 -1.70 23.87 -7.38
C LEU A 288 -2.02 22.89 -8.52
N ILE A 289 -1.88 23.31 -9.78
CA ILE A 289 -2.15 22.46 -10.95
C ILE A 289 -1.26 21.20 -10.92
N VAL A 290 0.03 21.35 -10.62
CA VAL A 290 0.95 20.21 -10.51
C VAL A 290 0.50 19.25 -9.39
N THR A 291 0.13 19.79 -8.23
CA THR A 291 -0.30 18.99 -7.10
C THR A 291 -1.63 18.28 -7.36
N MET A 292 -2.59 18.97 -8.00
CA MET A 292 -3.86 18.36 -8.42
C MET A 292 -3.65 17.23 -9.41
N THR A 293 -2.81 17.43 -10.43
CA THR A 293 -2.51 16.38 -11.42
C THR A 293 -1.91 15.13 -10.77
N LYS A 294 -0.99 15.31 -9.82
CA LYS A 294 -0.42 14.19 -9.05
C LYS A 294 -1.49 13.50 -8.19
N ALA A 295 -2.32 14.28 -7.50
CA ALA A 295 -3.38 13.74 -6.64
C ALA A 295 -4.43 12.96 -7.44
N LEU A 296 -4.82 13.44 -8.62
CA LEU A 296 -5.75 12.73 -9.51
C LEU A 296 -5.14 11.40 -9.98
N ALA A 297 -3.90 11.41 -10.44
CA ALA A 297 -3.22 10.17 -10.85
C ALA A 297 -3.10 9.16 -9.69
N CYS A 298 -2.90 9.64 -8.44
CA CYS A 298 -2.92 8.78 -7.26
C CYS A 298 -4.33 8.28 -6.94
N ALA A 299 -5.35 9.12 -7.11
CA ALA A 299 -6.74 8.73 -6.91
C ALA A 299 -7.18 7.65 -7.90
N ASP A 300 -6.78 7.75 -9.16
CA ASP A 300 -7.06 6.73 -10.19
C ASP A 300 -6.40 5.39 -9.84
N ARG A 301 -5.14 5.42 -9.36
CA ARG A 301 -4.46 4.20 -8.88
C ARG A 301 -5.10 3.59 -7.63
N VAL A 302 -5.63 4.40 -6.73
CA VAL A 302 -6.41 3.90 -5.57
C VAL A 302 -7.75 3.35 -6.05
N ALA A 303 -8.41 4.00 -7.01
CA ALA A 303 -9.67 3.54 -7.59
C ALA A 303 -9.50 2.18 -8.29
N SER A 304 -8.39 1.96 -9.00
CA SER A 304 -8.13 0.67 -9.66
C SER A 304 -8.01 -0.52 -8.70
N VAL A 305 -7.71 -0.28 -7.41
CA VAL A 305 -7.74 -1.36 -6.41
C VAL A 305 -9.18 -1.78 -6.11
N PHE A 306 -10.12 -0.84 -6.06
CA PHE A 306 -11.55 -1.15 -5.87
C PHE A 306 -12.19 -1.83 -7.09
N GLU A 307 -11.54 -1.79 -8.26
CA GLU A 307 -11.98 -2.48 -9.47
C GLU A 307 -11.53 -3.95 -9.49
N ILE A 308 -10.57 -4.32 -8.65
CA ILE A 308 -10.17 -5.71 -8.45
C ILE A 308 -11.36 -6.38 -7.75
N GLY A 309 -12.07 -7.25 -8.46
CA GLY A 309 -13.21 -7.98 -7.92
C GLY A 309 -12.78 -9.12 -7.02
N ALA A 310 -13.54 -9.36 -5.95
CA ALA A 310 -13.52 -10.67 -5.33
C ALA A 310 -13.96 -11.71 -6.38
N ASP A 311 -13.23 -12.82 -6.52
CA ASP A 311 -13.59 -13.86 -7.48
C ASP A 311 -15.05 -14.24 -7.30
N ALA A 312 -15.86 -14.03 -8.32
CA ALA A 312 -17.31 -14.24 -8.29
C ALA A 312 -17.71 -15.69 -7.90
N ALA A 313 -16.77 -16.63 -7.99
CA ALA A 313 -16.95 -18.01 -7.56
C ALA A 313 -17.16 -18.16 -6.03
N TYR A 314 -16.56 -17.29 -5.21
CA TYR A 314 -16.72 -17.33 -3.75
C TYR A 314 -17.87 -16.46 -3.22
N VAL A 315 -18.26 -15.42 -3.95
CA VAL A 315 -19.38 -14.53 -3.55
C VAL A 315 -20.74 -15.19 -3.71
N GLY A 316 -20.85 -16.24 -4.55
CA GLY A 316 -22.09 -16.99 -4.75
C GLY A 316 -22.56 -17.82 -3.55
N ALA A 317 -21.65 -18.25 -2.68
CA ALA A 317 -21.95 -19.14 -1.56
C ALA A 317 -22.66 -18.45 -0.38
N GLN A 318 -22.58 -17.13 -0.25
CA GLN A 318 -23.26 -16.42 0.85
C GLN A 318 -24.79 -16.40 0.77
N ASN A 319 -25.38 -16.77 -0.37
CA ASN A 319 -26.83 -16.68 -0.59
C ASN A 319 -27.56 -18.01 -0.84
N GLN A 320 -26.88 -19.13 -0.90
CA GLN A 320 -27.55 -20.44 -1.04
C GLN A 320 -27.55 -21.19 0.29
N LYS A 321 -28.61 -21.03 1.08
CA LYS A 321 -29.04 -22.01 2.10
C LYS A 321 -29.52 -23.28 1.41
N LEU A 322 -28.66 -24.05 0.80
CA LEU A 322 -28.89 -25.42 0.44
C LEU A 322 -28.32 -26.25 1.58
N ALA A 323 -29.22 -26.71 2.46
CA ALA A 323 -28.96 -27.77 3.42
C ALA A 323 -28.82 -29.09 2.65
N ASP A 324 -27.69 -29.26 1.93
CA ASP A 324 -27.34 -30.56 1.42
C ASP A 324 -26.95 -31.46 2.59
N LYS A 325 -27.62 -32.59 2.69
CA LYS A 325 -27.41 -33.58 3.77
C LYS A 325 -25.97 -34.09 3.66
N VAL A 326 -25.22 -33.94 4.75
CA VAL A 326 -23.94 -34.61 4.93
C VAL A 326 -24.12 -36.10 4.68
N ASP A 327 -23.50 -36.62 3.63
CA ASP A 327 -23.52 -38.05 3.35
C ASP A 327 -22.38 -38.73 4.12
N LYS A 328 -22.73 -39.32 5.26
CA LYS A 328 -21.77 -40.03 6.12
C LYS A 328 -21.15 -41.27 5.48
N SER A 329 -21.66 -41.72 4.32
CA SER A 329 -21.11 -42.84 3.55
C SER A 329 -20.07 -42.40 2.53
N ALA A 330 -19.97 -41.11 2.25
CA ALA A 330 -18.97 -40.54 1.34
C ALA A 330 -17.59 -40.46 2.00
N PRO A 331 -16.50 -40.49 1.21
CA PRO A 331 -15.16 -40.19 1.73
C PRO A 331 -15.12 -38.82 2.44
N PHE A 332 -14.26 -38.70 3.44
CA PHE A 332 -14.13 -37.43 4.19
C PHE A 332 -13.73 -36.28 3.29
N LEU A 333 -12.71 -36.51 2.43
CA LEU A 333 -12.30 -35.55 1.40
C LEU A 333 -12.15 -36.32 0.07
N ASP A 334 -12.68 -35.75 -1.01
CA ASP A 334 -12.68 -36.37 -2.33
C ASP A 334 -12.31 -35.34 -3.41
N PHE A 335 -11.20 -35.60 -4.12
CA PHE A 335 -10.75 -34.80 -5.26
C PHE A 335 -11.18 -35.52 -6.54
N LYS A 336 -12.00 -34.87 -7.37
CA LYS A 336 -12.51 -35.42 -8.62
C LYS A 336 -12.08 -34.57 -9.81
N HIS A 337 -11.14 -35.08 -10.59
CA HIS A 337 -10.59 -34.44 -11.79
C HIS A 337 -10.20 -32.98 -11.57
N VAL A 338 -9.52 -32.71 -10.45
CA VAL A 338 -9.20 -31.34 -10.02
C VAL A 338 -7.94 -30.84 -10.72
N SER A 339 -8.05 -29.70 -11.41
CA SER A 339 -6.93 -29.00 -12.00
C SER A 339 -6.81 -27.58 -11.46
N LEU A 340 -5.60 -27.05 -11.40
CA LEU A 340 -5.31 -25.68 -10.98
C LEU A 340 -4.35 -25.02 -11.95
N THR A 341 -4.80 -23.91 -12.54
CA THR A 341 -3.96 -22.98 -13.29
C THR A 341 -3.96 -21.63 -12.61
N TYR A 342 -2.79 -21.17 -12.14
CA TYR A 342 -2.70 -19.82 -11.59
C TYR A 342 -2.96 -18.77 -12.66
N GLN A 343 -3.61 -17.69 -12.29
CA GLN A 343 -3.91 -16.61 -13.22
C GLN A 343 -2.62 -16.03 -13.83
N GLY A 344 -2.52 -16.03 -15.16
CA GLY A 344 -1.34 -15.59 -15.89
C GLY A 344 -0.26 -16.66 -16.11
N ALA A 345 -0.44 -17.89 -15.60
CA ALA A 345 0.41 -19.02 -15.95
C ALA A 345 0.05 -19.57 -17.33
N GLY A 346 1.08 -19.96 -18.12
CA GLY A 346 0.88 -20.54 -19.45
C GLY A 346 0.53 -22.03 -19.47
N ALA A 347 0.62 -22.72 -18.30
CA ALA A 347 0.33 -24.13 -18.14
C ALA A 347 -0.31 -24.40 -16.77
N PRO A 348 -1.09 -25.48 -16.61
CA PRO A 348 -1.66 -25.90 -15.34
C PRO A 348 -0.51 -26.26 -14.36
N THR A 349 -0.69 -25.85 -13.09
CA THR A 349 0.21 -26.20 -11.99
C THR A 349 -0.13 -27.55 -11.41
N LEU A 350 -1.42 -27.92 -11.44
CA LEU A 350 -1.94 -29.23 -11.07
C LEU A 350 -2.89 -29.68 -12.19
N GLN A 351 -2.78 -30.96 -12.56
CA GLN A 351 -3.57 -31.53 -13.64
C GLN A 351 -4.20 -32.85 -13.21
N ASP A 352 -5.52 -32.96 -13.34
CA ASP A 352 -6.32 -34.17 -13.13
C ASP A 352 -6.06 -34.90 -11.79
N MET A 353 -6.09 -34.13 -10.68
CA MET A 353 -5.93 -34.68 -9.33
C MET A 353 -7.15 -35.54 -8.96
N ASN A 354 -6.95 -36.86 -8.77
CA ASN A 354 -7.98 -37.83 -8.38
C ASN A 354 -7.53 -38.66 -7.18
N PHE A 355 -8.10 -38.44 -6.01
CA PHE A 355 -7.86 -39.26 -4.82
C PHE A 355 -8.91 -38.99 -3.74
N THR A 356 -9.06 -39.96 -2.85
CA THR A 356 -9.96 -39.88 -1.68
C THR A 356 -9.19 -40.00 -0.37
N VAL A 357 -9.68 -39.37 0.68
CA VAL A 357 -9.11 -39.43 2.03
C VAL A 357 -10.23 -39.76 3.02
N ASN A 358 -9.99 -40.66 3.97
CA ASN A 358 -10.93 -40.95 5.02
C ASN A 358 -10.69 -40.06 6.25
N ARG A 359 -11.69 -39.96 7.12
CA ARG A 359 -11.55 -39.21 8.37
C ARG A 359 -10.50 -39.89 9.27
N GLY A 360 -9.59 -39.09 9.80
CA GLY A 360 -8.50 -39.56 10.66
C GLY A 360 -7.24 -40.04 9.91
N ASP A 361 -7.27 -40.16 8.57
CA ASP A 361 -6.11 -40.57 7.79
C ASP A 361 -4.98 -39.54 7.94
N THR A 362 -3.75 -40.03 8.01
CA THR A 362 -2.54 -39.23 7.81
C THR A 362 -2.09 -39.36 6.35
N VAL A 363 -2.14 -38.25 5.60
CA VAL A 363 -1.79 -38.20 4.18
C VAL A 363 -0.44 -37.52 4.01
N GLY A 364 0.54 -38.26 3.50
CA GLY A 364 1.85 -37.73 3.10
C GLY A 364 1.83 -37.23 1.66
N ILE A 365 2.39 -36.05 1.39
CA ILE A 365 2.55 -35.51 0.03
C ILE A 365 4.02 -35.30 -0.23
N ILE A 366 4.56 -35.95 -1.26
CA ILE A 366 5.98 -35.89 -1.64
C ILE A 366 6.13 -35.66 -3.16
N GLY A 367 7.26 -35.10 -3.57
CA GLY A 367 7.62 -34.83 -4.96
C GLY A 367 8.77 -33.85 -5.05
N GLY A 368 9.26 -33.61 -6.24
CA GLY A 368 10.33 -32.65 -6.54
C GLY A 368 9.96 -31.21 -6.17
N THR A 369 10.94 -30.32 -6.18
CA THR A 369 10.68 -28.88 -6.03
C THR A 369 9.91 -28.41 -7.27
N GLY A 370 8.81 -27.69 -7.05
CA GLY A 370 7.93 -27.23 -8.16
C GLY A 370 6.85 -28.22 -8.59
N SER A 371 6.78 -29.44 -8.03
CA SER A 371 5.78 -30.45 -8.41
C SER A 371 4.31 -30.14 -7.98
N GLY A 372 4.04 -28.97 -7.38
CA GLY A 372 2.66 -28.57 -7.05
C GLY A 372 2.18 -28.92 -5.63
N LYS A 373 3.05 -29.44 -4.72
CA LYS A 373 2.66 -29.88 -3.35
C LYS A 373 1.92 -28.81 -2.54
N THR A 374 2.50 -27.62 -2.42
CA THR A 374 1.87 -26.49 -1.73
C THR A 374 0.58 -26.04 -2.42
N SER A 375 0.55 -26.08 -3.75
CA SER A 375 -0.65 -25.76 -4.53
C SER A 375 -1.80 -26.74 -4.24
N LEU A 376 -1.50 -28.03 -4.13
CA LEU A 376 -2.49 -29.06 -3.81
C LEU A 376 -3.12 -28.83 -2.42
N VAL A 377 -2.29 -28.60 -1.38
CA VAL A 377 -2.82 -28.39 -0.03
C VAL A 377 -3.54 -27.06 0.14
N ASN A 378 -3.21 -26.04 -0.66
CA ASN A 378 -3.89 -24.74 -0.65
C ASN A 378 -5.29 -24.78 -1.30
N LEU A 379 -5.60 -25.82 -2.07
CA LEU A 379 -6.96 -26.03 -2.59
C LEU A 379 -7.95 -26.45 -1.48
N ILE A 380 -7.48 -27.19 -0.46
CA ILE A 380 -8.33 -27.71 0.62
C ILE A 380 -9.01 -26.60 1.42
N PRO A 381 -8.32 -25.54 1.92
CA PRO A 381 -8.93 -24.40 2.60
C PRO A 381 -9.56 -23.39 1.63
N GLY A 382 -9.58 -23.68 0.33
CA GLY A 382 -10.09 -22.78 -0.70
C GLY A 382 -9.30 -21.47 -0.80
N PHE A 383 -8.00 -21.47 -0.60
CA PHE A 383 -7.17 -20.28 -0.82
C PHE A 383 -7.10 -19.94 -2.31
N TYR A 384 -7.10 -20.94 -3.16
CA TYR A 384 -7.24 -20.83 -4.60
C TYR A 384 -8.40 -21.72 -5.08
N PRO A 385 -9.27 -21.24 -5.97
CA PRO A 385 -10.33 -22.06 -6.56
C PRO A 385 -9.74 -23.06 -7.55
N ALA A 386 -10.22 -24.28 -7.55
CA ALA A 386 -9.94 -25.23 -8.62
C ALA A 386 -10.46 -24.67 -9.95
N THR A 387 -9.62 -24.73 -11.01
CA THR A 387 -9.98 -24.26 -12.35
C THR A 387 -10.88 -25.28 -13.07
N GLU A 388 -10.68 -26.57 -12.77
CA GLU A 388 -11.50 -27.66 -13.27
C GLU A 388 -11.73 -28.69 -12.16
N GLY A 389 -12.81 -29.48 -12.27
CA GLY A 389 -13.16 -30.49 -11.30
C GLY A 389 -13.81 -29.94 -10.02
N GLU A 390 -14.01 -30.84 -9.08
CA GLU A 390 -14.67 -30.54 -7.80
C GLU A 390 -13.93 -31.17 -6.61
N ILE A 391 -13.95 -30.48 -5.47
CA ILE A 391 -13.40 -30.96 -4.20
C ILE A 391 -14.56 -31.08 -3.23
N LEU A 392 -14.82 -32.30 -2.77
CA LEU A 392 -15.92 -32.59 -1.88
C LEU A 392 -15.41 -32.86 -0.47
N LEU A 393 -16.01 -32.19 0.51
CA LEU A 393 -15.82 -32.45 1.93
C LEU A 393 -17.11 -33.08 2.47
N GLU A 394 -17.05 -34.36 2.89
CA GLU A 394 -18.20 -35.15 3.31
C GLU A 394 -19.34 -35.17 2.27
N GLY A 395 -18.96 -35.28 0.97
CA GLY A 395 -19.87 -35.29 -0.15
C GLY A 395 -20.43 -33.94 -0.59
N ARG A 396 -20.02 -32.84 0.06
CA ARG A 396 -20.43 -31.46 -0.26
C ARG A 396 -19.29 -30.71 -0.91
N ASP A 397 -19.55 -30.04 -2.05
CA ASP A 397 -18.53 -29.23 -2.72
C ASP A 397 -18.10 -28.05 -1.84
N ILE A 398 -16.79 -27.92 -1.60
CA ILE A 398 -16.20 -26.84 -0.79
C ILE A 398 -16.54 -25.44 -1.35
N LYS A 399 -16.79 -25.31 -2.66
CA LYS A 399 -17.21 -24.05 -3.29
C LYS A 399 -18.58 -23.57 -2.81
N THR A 400 -19.41 -24.47 -2.26
CA THR A 400 -20.74 -24.15 -1.72
C THR A 400 -20.73 -23.83 -0.23
N MET A 401 -19.60 -24.01 0.43
CA MET A 401 -19.40 -23.70 1.85
C MET A 401 -18.97 -22.24 2.02
N SER A 402 -19.36 -21.62 3.13
CA SER A 402 -18.79 -20.31 3.48
C SER A 402 -17.35 -20.46 3.95
N ASP A 403 -16.55 -19.41 3.78
CA ASP A 403 -15.16 -19.37 4.26
C ASP A 403 -15.05 -19.68 5.76
N GLU A 404 -16.00 -19.17 6.55
CA GLU A 404 -16.06 -19.39 7.99
C GLU A 404 -16.34 -20.86 8.32
N GLU A 405 -17.28 -21.49 7.61
CA GLU A 405 -17.62 -22.91 7.76
C GLU A 405 -16.45 -23.80 7.36
N LEU A 406 -15.85 -23.57 6.18
CA LEU A 406 -14.76 -24.40 5.66
C LEU A 406 -13.48 -24.19 6.48
N ARG A 407 -12.99 -22.95 6.57
CA ARG A 407 -11.73 -22.62 7.25
C ARG A 407 -11.85 -22.77 8.77
N GLY A 408 -13.08 -22.75 9.31
CA GLY A 408 -13.40 -23.06 10.70
C GLY A 408 -12.94 -24.46 11.10
N ARG A 409 -12.99 -25.43 10.19
CA ARG A 409 -12.65 -26.84 10.40
C ARG A 409 -11.17 -27.16 10.12
N ILE A 410 -10.39 -26.22 9.56
CA ILE A 410 -9.04 -26.44 9.03
C ILE A 410 -7.99 -25.66 9.82
N GLY A 411 -6.93 -26.33 10.24
CA GLY A 411 -5.71 -25.73 10.77
C GLY A 411 -4.60 -25.78 9.73
N VAL A 412 -4.06 -24.63 9.33
CA VAL A 412 -2.99 -24.55 8.33
C VAL A 412 -1.70 -24.04 8.96
N VAL A 413 -0.63 -24.80 8.76
CA VAL A 413 0.74 -24.41 9.10
C VAL A 413 1.50 -24.19 7.80
N PRO A 414 1.71 -22.95 7.38
CA PRO A 414 2.39 -22.65 6.12
C PRO A 414 3.89 -22.94 6.21
N GLN A 415 4.52 -23.17 5.06
CA GLN A 415 5.96 -23.40 4.92
C GLN A 415 6.80 -22.32 5.63
N LYS A 416 6.42 -21.06 5.48
CA LYS A 416 7.07 -19.93 6.15
C LYS A 416 6.36 -19.61 7.45
N ALA A 417 6.99 -19.93 8.59
CA ALA A 417 6.46 -19.57 9.91
C ALA A 417 6.42 -18.05 10.10
N VAL A 418 5.21 -17.52 10.27
CA VAL A 418 4.97 -16.09 10.54
C VAL A 418 4.28 -15.94 11.88
N LEU A 419 4.89 -15.14 12.78
CA LEU A 419 4.28 -14.72 14.05
C LEU A 419 3.99 -13.21 14.00
N PHE A 420 2.84 -12.82 14.50
CA PHE A 420 2.44 -11.42 14.61
C PHE A 420 3.06 -10.76 15.83
N LYS A 421 3.38 -9.48 15.71
CA LYS A 421 3.85 -8.67 16.84
C LYS A 421 2.78 -8.64 17.94
N GLY A 422 3.17 -8.95 19.16
CA GLY A 422 2.27 -9.02 20.32
C GLY A 422 2.83 -9.92 21.40
N THR A 423 2.03 -10.86 21.90
CA THR A 423 2.43 -11.90 22.87
C THR A 423 2.29 -13.28 22.25
N ILE A 424 2.84 -14.32 22.90
CA ILE A 424 2.59 -15.72 22.51
C ILE A 424 1.10 -16.01 22.62
N ARG A 425 0.45 -15.61 23.72
CA ARG A 425 -0.99 -15.72 23.95
C ARG A 425 -1.78 -15.15 22.76
N SER A 426 -1.50 -13.90 22.37
CA SER A 426 -2.20 -13.27 21.25
C SER A 426 -2.00 -14.00 19.92
N ASN A 427 -0.84 -14.61 19.71
CA ASN A 427 -0.59 -15.43 18.53
C ASN A 427 -1.35 -16.75 18.53
N LEU A 428 -1.54 -17.39 19.69
CA LEU A 428 -2.37 -18.61 19.82
C LEU A 428 -3.85 -18.28 19.65
N GLN A 429 -4.31 -17.13 20.14
CA GLN A 429 -5.68 -16.65 19.97
C GLN A 429 -6.09 -16.38 18.52
N TRP A 430 -5.16 -16.27 17.58
CA TRP A 430 -5.50 -16.30 16.16
C TRP A 430 -6.09 -17.64 15.72
N GLY A 431 -5.69 -18.73 16.35
CA GLY A 431 -6.30 -20.05 16.11
C GLY A 431 -7.70 -20.16 16.71
N LYS A 432 -7.86 -19.74 17.97
CA LYS A 432 -9.11 -19.77 18.73
C LYS A 432 -9.17 -18.54 19.66
N PRO A 433 -10.00 -17.51 19.35
CA PRO A 433 -10.02 -16.24 20.10
C PRO A 433 -10.33 -16.37 21.59
N ASP A 434 -11.16 -17.32 21.95
CA ASP A 434 -11.62 -17.64 23.30
C ASP A 434 -10.88 -18.82 23.95
N ALA A 435 -9.72 -19.21 23.41
CA ALA A 435 -8.92 -20.31 23.93
C ALA A 435 -8.55 -20.07 25.40
N THR A 436 -8.81 -21.06 26.23
CA THR A 436 -8.41 -21.08 27.64
C THR A 436 -6.90 -21.28 27.75
N GLU A 437 -6.34 -20.95 28.91
CA GLU A 437 -4.92 -21.15 29.15
C GLU A 437 -4.54 -22.65 29.09
N GLU A 438 -5.43 -23.52 29.57
CA GLU A 438 -5.25 -24.97 29.50
C GLU A 438 -5.20 -25.48 28.06
N GLU A 439 -6.10 -25.01 27.21
CA GLU A 439 -6.10 -25.34 25.77
C GLU A 439 -4.82 -24.85 25.07
N MET A 440 -4.35 -23.65 25.41
CA MET A 440 -3.09 -23.12 24.87
C MET A 440 -1.89 -23.98 25.29
N TRP A 441 -1.80 -24.37 26.55
CA TRP A 441 -0.70 -25.23 27.03
C TRP A 441 -0.78 -26.63 26.41
N LYS A 442 -1.95 -27.21 26.26
CA LYS A 442 -2.15 -28.50 25.57
C LYS A 442 -1.66 -28.42 24.11
N ALA A 443 -2.01 -27.34 23.40
CA ALA A 443 -1.57 -27.13 22.03
C ALA A 443 -0.04 -26.92 21.94
N LEU A 444 0.56 -26.23 22.91
CA LEU A 444 2.00 -26.04 23.01
C LEU A 444 2.74 -27.36 23.29
N GLU A 445 2.18 -28.22 24.14
CA GLU A 445 2.72 -29.53 24.42
C GLU A 445 2.70 -30.43 23.17
N LEU A 446 1.57 -30.52 22.48
CA LEU A 446 1.43 -31.24 21.21
C LEU A 446 2.43 -30.73 20.16
N ALA A 447 2.61 -29.40 20.06
CA ALA A 447 3.54 -28.77 19.14
C ALA A 447 5.02 -28.84 19.60
N GLN A 448 5.31 -29.48 20.73
CA GLN A 448 6.67 -29.53 21.32
C GLN A 448 7.23 -28.12 21.60
N ALA A 449 6.38 -27.17 21.97
CA ALA A 449 6.72 -25.76 22.18
C ALA A 449 6.71 -25.32 23.65
N SER A 450 6.31 -26.18 24.60
CA SER A 450 6.19 -25.84 26.03
C SER A 450 7.51 -25.30 26.61
N GLU A 451 8.64 -25.94 26.37
CA GLU A 451 9.96 -25.50 26.81
C GLU A 451 10.32 -24.10 26.27
N VAL A 452 9.89 -23.80 25.03
CA VAL A 452 10.14 -22.48 24.41
C VAL A 452 9.42 -21.38 25.18
N VAL A 453 8.22 -21.65 25.63
CA VAL A 453 7.36 -20.70 26.34
C VAL A 453 7.75 -20.58 27.81
N GLU A 454 8.03 -21.71 28.47
CA GLU A 454 8.48 -21.76 29.86
C GLU A 454 9.82 -21.03 30.08
N GLY A 455 10.71 -21.13 29.08
CA GLY A 455 12.02 -20.45 29.09
C GLY A 455 11.97 -18.96 28.79
N LYS A 456 10.77 -18.36 28.64
CA LYS A 456 10.60 -16.92 28.42
C LYS A 456 10.01 -16.24 29.65
N ASP A 457 10.54 -15.05 29.97
CA ASP A 457 9.95 -14.18 30.97
C ASP A 457 8.52 -13.80 30.55
N GLY A 458 7.54 -14.07 31.42
CA GLY A 458 6.12 -13.83 31.13
C GLY A 458 5.41 -15.01 30.45
N LYS A 459 6.11 -16.12 30.11
CA LYS A 459 5.52 -17.34 29.53
C LYS A 459 4.59 -17.02 28.33
N LEU A 460 3.28 -17.29 28.45
CA LEU A 460 2.31 -16.98 27.40
C LEU A 460 2.23 -15.48 27.05
N ASP A 461 2.54 -14.61 28.00
CA ASP A 461 2.52 -13.16 27.79
C ASP A 461 3.88 -12.60 27.36
N ALA A 462 4.86 -13.48 27.10
CA ALA A 462 6.15 -13.11 26.55
C ALA A 462 5.99 -12.43 25.19
N THR A 463 6.78 -11.36 24.99
CA THR A 463 6.69 -10.52 23.78
C THR A 463 7.19 -11.25 22.53
N VAL A 464 6.40 -11.16 21.48
CA VAL A 464 6.74 -11.56 20.10
C VAL A 464 7.07 -10.31 19.29
N ALA A 465 8.31 -10.20 18.79
CA ALA A 465 8.70 -9.12 17.89
C ALA A 465 8.09 -9.34 16.49
N GLN A 466 8.11 -8.30 15.65
CA GLN A 466 7.60 -8.39 14.27
C GLN A 466 8.24 -9.57 13.52
N ASN A 467 7.41 -10.41 12.92
CA ASN A 467 7.78 -11.68 12.24
C ASN A 467 8.49 -12.68 13.17
N GLY A 468 8.34 -12.56 14.49
CA GLY A 468 8.95 -13.47 15.46
C GLY A 468 10.49 -13.47 15.46
N LYS A 469 11.14 -12.33 15.12
CA LYS A 469 12.60 -12.22 14.99
C LYS A 469 13.38 -12.56 16.28
N ASN A 470 12.72 -12.50 17.42
CA ASN A 470 13.29 -12.87 18.73
C ASN A 470 13.19 -14.37 19.05
N PHE A 471 12.71 -15.19 18.10
CA PHE A 471 12.66 -16.65 18.17
C PHE A 471 13.53 -17.28 17.08
N SER A 472 14.10 -18.46 17.34
CA SER A 472 14.78 -19.24 16.30
C SER A 472 13.78 -19.76 15.25
N GLY A 473 14.27 -20.25 14.10
CA GLY A 473 13.43 -20.83 13.05
C GLY A 473 12.52 -21.93 13.57
N GLY A 474 13.09 -22.91 14.27
CA GLY A 474 12.34 -24.04 14.84
C GLY A 474 11.37 -23.61 15.96
N GLN A 475 11.73 -22.61 16.78
CA GLN A 475 10.82 -22.07 17.78
C GLN A 475 9.60 -21.39 17.14
N ARG A 476 9.82 -20.56 16.10
CA ARG A 476 8.70 -19.96 15.34
C ARG A 476 7.80 -21.02 14.73
N GLN A 477 8.38 -22.05 14.13
CA GLN A 477 7.64 -23.14 13.51
C GLN A 477 6.76 -23.85 14.53
N ARG A 478 7.32 -24.25 15.68
CA ARG A 478 6.57 -24.90 16.76
C ARG A 478 5.41 -24.03 17.29
N LEU A 479 5.63 -22.73 17.47
CA LEU A 479 4.57 -21.80 17.88
C LEU A 479 3.48 -21.64 16.80
N THR A 480 3.86 -21.69 15.51
CA THR A 480 2.88 -21.67 14.41
C THR A 480 2.06 -22.97 14.36
N ILE A 481 2.69 -24.11 14.65
CA ILE A 481 1.98 -25.39 14.78
C ILE A 481 1.02 -25.36 15.98
N ALA A 482 1.46 -24.85 17.14
CA ALA A 482 0.60 -24.71 18.32
C ALA A 482 -0.63 -23.83 18.02
N ARG A 483 -0.44 -22.74 17.26
CA ARG A 483 -1.54 -21.86 16.81
C ARG A 483 -2.57 -22.60 15.95
N ALA A 484 -2.15 -23.53 15.10
CA ALA A 484 -3.07 -24.35 14.31
C ALA A 484 -3.78 -25.40 15.17
N LEU A 485 -3.06 -26.02 16.13
CA LEU A 485 -3.57 -27.06 17.00
C LEU A 485 -4.54 -26.57 18.09
N VAL A 486 -4.40 -25.34 18.57
CA VAL A 486 -5.29 -24.79 19.62
C VAL A 486 -6.76 -24.73 19.17
N ARG A 487 -6.97 -24.74 17.87
CA ARG A 487 -8.30 -24.77 17.23
C ARG A 487 -8.97 -26.14 17.30
N GLU A 488 -8.24 -27.20 17.60
CA GLU A 488 -8.67 -28.59 17.49
C GLU A 488 -9.30 -28.91 16.12
N PRO A 489 -8.55 -28.71 15.01
CA PRO A 489 -9.09 -28.77 13.65
C PRO A 489 -9.45 -30.20 13.25
N GLU A 490 -10.47 -30.36 12.38
CA GLU A 490 -10.78 -31.62 11.73
C GLU A 490 -9.80 -31.98 10.62
N ILE A 491 -9.22 -30.96 9.96
CA ILE A 491 -8.16 -31.10 8.96
C ILE A 491 -6.96 -30.28 9.41
N LEU A 492 -5.80 -30.91 9.55
CA LEU A 492 -4.53 -30.25 9.85
C LEU A 492 -3.61 -30.33 8.63
N ILE A 493 -3.19 -29.19 8.12
CA ILE A 493 -2.26 -29.08 6.98
C ILE A 493 -0.90 -28.59 7.49
N LEU A 494 0.13 -29.40 7.28
CA LEU A 494 1.52 -29.13 7.64
C LEU A 494 2.34 -28.99 6.34
N ASP A 495 2.49 -27.78 5.81
CA ASP A 495 3.23 -27.53 4.57
C ASP A 495 4.72 -27.33 4.87
N ASP A 496 5.53 -28.35 4.58
CA ASP A 496 6.99 -28.44 4.83
C ASP A 496 7.44 -27.94 6.22
N SER A 497 6.54 -28.11 7.19
CA SER A 497 6.68 -27.56 8.53
C SER A 497 7.78 -28.22 9.36
N ALA A 498 8.25 -29.38 8.94
CA ALA A 498 9.32 -30.13 9.59
C ALA A 498 10.72 -29.69 9.16
N SER A 499 10.86 -28.92 8.07
CA SER A 499 12.16 -28.54 7.50
C SER A 499 13.04 -27.70 8.44
N ALA A 500 12.40 -26.91 9.33
CA ALA A 500 13.07 -26.08 10.32
C ALA A 500 13.29 -26.76 11.68
N LEU A 501 12.84 -28.02 11.84
CA LEU A 501 12.94 -28.78 13.08
C LEU A 501 14.12 -29.76 13.02
N ASP A 502 14.74 -30.04 14.18
CA ASP A 502 15.65 -31.14 14.32
C ASP A 502 14.92 -32.49 14.30
N TYR A 503 15.64 -33.57 14.02
CA TYR A 503 15.07 -34.91 13.86
C TYR A 503 14.34 -35.41 15.09
N ALA A 504 14.85 -35.11 16.30
CA ALA A 504 14.22 -35.58 17.54
C ALA A 504 12.89 -34.86 17.82
N THR A 505 12.88 -33.55 17.62
CA THR A 505 11.66 -32.73 17.78
C THR A 505 10.61 -33.10 16.74
N ASP A 506 10.99 -33.30 15.47
CA ASP A 506 10.09 -33.75 14.40
C ASP A 506 9.47 -35.11 14.71
N ALA A 507 10.28 -36.08 15.20
CA ALA A 507 9.75 -37.40 15.58
C ALA A 507 8.75 -37.31 16.74
N LYS A 508 9.04 -36.50 17.77
CA LYS A 508 8.11 -36.28 18.90
C LYS A 508 6.82 -35.59 18.45
N LEU A 509 6.93 -34.58 17.59
CA LEU A 509 5.77 -33.87 17.04
C LEU A 509 4.85 -34.83 16.27
N ARG A 510 5.42 -35.67 15.39
CA ARG A 510 4.64 -36.69 14.65
C ARG A 510 3.98 -37.70 15.59
N ALA A 511 4.69 -38.15 16.61
CA ALA A 511 4.09 -39.05 17.61
C ALA A 511 2.92 -38.38 18.35
N ALA A 512 3.05 -37.08 18.69
CA ALA A 512 1.97 -36.32 19.31
C ALA A 512 0.76 -36.13 18.36
N ILE A 513 1.01 -35.81 17.07
CA ILE A 513 -0.05 -35.65 16.07
C ILE A 513 -0.83 -36.97 15.86
N ARG A 514 -0.15 -38.11 15.88
CA ARG A 514 -0.80 -39.41 15.78
C ARG A 514 -1.81 -39.68 16.92
N THR A 515 -1.64 -39.11 18.09
CA THR A 515 -2.64 -39.22 19.16
C THR A 515 -3.95 -38.51 18.85
N LEU A 516 -4.00 -37.74 17.74
CA LEU A 516 -5.18 -37.01 17.25
C LEU A 516 -5.90 -37.74 16.10
N GLU A 517 -5.39 -38.90 15.61
CA GLU A 517 -5.88 -39.61 14.42
C GLU A 517 -7.37 -39.91 14.44
N ASP A 518 -7.95 -40.19 15.61
CA ASP A 518 -9.41 -40.44 15.73
C ASP A 518 -10.27 -39.18 15.42
N LYS A 519 -9.69 -37.97 15.45
CA LYS A 519 -10.41 -36.69 15.34
C LYS A 519 -9.95 -35.80 14.22
N THR A 520 -8.67 -35.90 13.84
CA THR A 520 -8.02 -34.96 12.93
C THR A 520 -7.39 -35.68 11.74
N THR A 521 -7.83 -35.37 10.53
CA THR A 521 -7.19 -35.81 9.28
C THR A 521 -5.99 -34.92 9.01
N THR A 522 -4.80 -35.50 8.84
CA THR A 522 -3.55 -34.72 8.76
C THR A 522 -2.90 -34.81 7.39
N PHE A 523 -2.65 -33.69 6.73
CA PHE A 523 -1.87 -33.58 5.50
C PHE A 523 -0.45 -33.12 5.83
N ILE A 524 0.54 -33.92 5.48
CA ILE A 524 1.97 -33.62 5.72
C ILE A 524 2.67 -33.49 4.39
N VAL A 525 2.98 -32.26 3.99
CA VAL A 525 3.86 -32.00 2.84
C VAL A 525 5.30 -32.06 3.29
N SER A 526 6.10 -32.89 2.65
CA SER A 526 7.51 -32.99 2.97
C SER A 526 8.35 -33.38 1.75
N GLN A 527 9.61 -32.93 1.72
CA GLN A 527 10.64 -33.42 0.81
C GLN A 527 11.39 -34.63 1.38
N ARG A 528 11.20 -34.92 2.69
CA ARG A 528 11.87 -36.04 3.39
C ARG A 528 10.95 -37.26 3.43
N ALA A 529 11.40 -38.35 2.82
CA ALA A 529 10.66 -39.63 2.85
C ALA A 529 10.45 -40.15 4.29
N SER A 530 11.40 -39.90 5.20
CA SER A 530 11.29 -40.28 6.62
C SER A 530 10.09 -39.62 7.34
N THR A 531 9.68 -38.44 6.91
CA THR A 531 8.60 -37.70 7.55
C THR A 531 7.24 -38.34 7.24
N ILE A 532 7.06 -38.89 6.05
CA ILE A 532 5.78 -39.43 5.54
C ILE A 532 5.73 -40.95 5.46
N ARG A 533 6.85 -41.63 5.75
CA ARG A 533 6.96 -43.09 5.62
C ARG A 533 5.85 -43.89 6.31
N HIS A 534 5.29 -43.35 7.37
CA HIS A 534 4.27 -43.99 8.17
C HIS A 534 2.86 -43.39 7.97
N ALA A 535 2.68 -42.61 6.92
CA ALA A 535 1.37 -42.11 6.54
C ALA A 535 0.49 -43.25 6.02
N ASP A 536 -0.81 -43.18 6.27
CA ASP A 536 -1.78 -44.16 5.80
C ASP A 536 -1.90 -44.14 4.28
N LYS A 537 -1.70 -42.96 3.72
CA LYS A 537 -1.68 -42.73 2.27
C LYS A 537 -0.59 -41.73 1.92
N ILE A 538 0.20 -42.03 0.89
CA ILE A 538 1.20 -41.13 0.32
C ILE A 538 0.80 -40.79 -1.10
N ILE A 539 0.76 -39.50 -1.42
CA ILE A 539 0.54 -38.97 -2.76
C ILE A 539 1.89 -38.50 -3.29
N VAL A 540 2.32 -39.09 -4.39
CA VAL A 540 3.57 -38.72 -5.08
C VAL A 540 3.23 -37.81 -6.23
N LEU A 541 3.76 -36.58 -6.21
CA LEU A 541 3.57 -35.60 -7.27
C LEU A 541 4.82 -35.45 -8.11
N ASP A 542 4.63 -35.45 -9.42
CA ASP A 542 5.67 -35.19 -10.41
C ASP A 542 5.09 -34.27 -11.49
N ASP A 543 5.74 -33.13 -11.72
CA ASP A 543 5.39 -32.10 -12.71
C ASP A 543 3.88 -31.75 -12.78
N GLY A 544 3.24 -31.63 -11.59
CA GLY A 544 1.81 -31.25 -11.49
C GLY A 544 0.83 -32.41 -11.65
N GLU A 545 1.28 -33.65 -11.76
CA GLU A 545 0.43 -34.85 -11.89
C GLU A 545 0.68 -35.81 -10.72
N ILE A 546 -0.27 -36.72 -10.49
CA ILE A 546 -0.11 -37.80 -9.51
C ILE A 546 0.66 -38.95 -10.15
N ALA A 547 1.92 -39.12 -9.76
CA ALA A 547 2.76 -40.23 -10.18
C ALA A 547 2.43 -41.56 -9.46
N GLY A 548 1.83 -41.48 -8.27
CA GLY A 548 1.43 -42.67 -7.51
C GLY A 548 0.69 -42.30 -6.22
N VAL A 549 -0.21 -43.20 -5.79
CA VAL A 549 -0.93 -43.10 -4.52
C VAL A 549 -0.90 -44.49 -3.84
N GLY A 550 -0.52 -44.55 -2.58
CA GLY A 550 -0.47 -45.80 -1.82
C GLY A 550 0.30 -45.66 -0.52
N THR A 551 0.55 -46.77 0.14
CA THR A 551 1.43 -46.85 1.32
C THR A 551 2.91 -46.82 0.91
N HIS A 552 3.79 -46.61 1.87
CA HIS A 552 5.23 -46.63 1.65
C HIS A 552 5.72 -47.92 0.92
N ASP A 553 5.23 -49.08 1.37
CA ASP A 553 5.67 -50.38 0.87
C ASP A 553 5.13 -50.68 -0.54
N GLU A 554 3.91 -50.19 -0.86
CA GLU A 554 3.31 -50.26 -2.20
C GLU A 554 4.07 -49.36 -3.19
N LEU A 555 4.29 -48.11 -2.82
CA LEU A 555 4.99 -47.15 -3.68
C LEU A 555 6.46 -47.50 -3.93
N LEU A 556 7.13 -48.15 -2.99
CA LEU A 556 8.46 -48.69 -3.21
C LEU A 556 8.51 -49.81 -4.23
N LYS A 557 7.38 -50.47 -4.51
CA LYS A 557 7.29 -51.53 -5.54
C LYS A 557 6.84 -50.97 -6.88
N ASP A 558 5.83 -50.08 -6.84
CA ASP A 558 5.05 -49.76 -8.03
C ASP A 558 5.29 -48.34 -8.58
N CYS A 559 5.92 -47.42 -7.82
CA CYS A 559 6.13 -46.04 -8.22
C CYS A 559 7.62 -45.69 -8.40
N THR A 560 8.05 -45.56 -9.66
CA THR A 560 9.46 -45.24 -9.99
C THR A 560 9.89 -43.88 -9.43
N VAL A 561 9.04 -42.87 -9.48
CA VAL A 561 9.33 -41.51 -8.94
C VAL A 561 9.55 -41.58 -7.42
N TYR A 562 8.72 -42.35 -6.70
CA TYR A 562 8.90 -42.52 -5.25
C TYR A 562 10.19 -43.27 -4.92
N GLN A 563 10.52 -44.30 -5.70
CA GLN A 563 11.79 -45.06 -5.56
C GLN A 563 12.98 -44.11 -5.74
N GLU A 564 12.98 -43.29 -6.76
CA GLU A 564 14.05 -42.33 -7.04
C GLU A 564 14.21 -41.34 -5.87
N ILE A 565 13.13 -40.76 -5.36
CA ILE A 565 13.16 -39.85 -4.21
C ILE A 565 13.66 -40.58 -2.97
N TYR A 566 13.16 -41.80 -2.70
CA TYR A 566 13.53 -42.56 -1.51
C TYR A 566 14.99 -42.99 -1.55
N TYR A 567 15.46 -43.61 -2.65
CA TYR A 567 16.84 -44.08 -2.76
C TYR A 567 17.87 -42.94 -2.92
N SER A 568 17.46 -41.77 -3.32
CA SER A 568 18.33 -40.59 -3.26
C SER A 568 18.66 -40.19 -1.83
N GLN A 569 17.72 -40.43 -0.88
CA GLN A 569 17.90 -40.17 0.56
C GLN A 569 18.49 -41.34 1.32
N TYR A 570 18.28 -42.59 0.84
CA TYR A 570 18.76 -43.85 1.44
C TYR A 570 19.50 -44.72 0.42
N PRO A 571 20.67 -44.30 -0.06
CA PRO A 571 21.42 -45.06 -1.09
C PRO A 571 21.77 -46.49 -0.68
N GLU A 572 21.98 -46.74 0.63
CA GLU A 572 22.35 -48.06 1.18
C GLU A 572 21.22 -49.10 1.01
N GLN A 573 20.00 -48.68 0.91
CA GLN A 573 18.84 -49.58 0.77
C GLN A 573 18.51 -49.93 -0.70
N ARG A 574 19.17 -49.29 -1.67
CA ARG A 574 19.03 -49.60 -3.10
C ARG A 574 19.55 -50.97 -3.51
N GLY A 575 20.40 -51.60 -2.67
CA GLY A 575 21.07 -52.89 -2.93
C GLY A 575 20.34 -54.11 -2.38
N GLY A 576 19.18 -53.97 -1.70
CA GLY A 576 18.48 -55.07 -1.03
C GLY A 576 17.40 -55.82 -1.82
N VAL A 577 17.15 -55.41 -3.06
CA VAL A 577 16.21 -56.11 -3.96
C VAL A 577 17.02 -56.80 -5.06
N ARG A 578 17.52 -57.99 -4.77
CA ARG A 578 17.94 -58.99 -5.74
C ARG A 578 17.04 -60.21 -5.61
#